data_58d4a156d9c780643735492c8a61060a
#
_entry.id   58d4a156d9c780643735492c8a61060a
#
_cell.length_a   1.000
_cell.length_b   1.000
_cell.length_c   1.000
_cell.angle_alpha   90.00
_cell.angle_beta   90.00
_cell.angle_gamma   90.00
#
_symmetry.space_group_name_H-M   'P 1'
#
loop_
_entity.id
_entity.type
_entity.pdbx_description
1 polymer ?
#
loop_
_entity_poly.entity_id
_entity_poly.type
_entity_poly.pdbx_seq_one_letter_code
_entity_poly.pdbx_strand_id
1 'polypeptide(L)'
;MLELDVLLVGAVDSLKHKRAIIRPVIARLRRFEVSVTEGGDPDRHRRALIGVAVISGEHHHLVELLDRCERQVAAEPELELLAAFRRIVSTDELA
;
A
#
# COMPACT_ATOMS: atom_id res chain seq x y z
N MET A 1 -4.28 -9.32 -3.26
CA MET A 1 -3.34 -8.24 -3.61
C MET A 1 -4.05 -6.90 -3.62
N LEU A 2 -3.38 -5.91 -3.13
CA LEU A 2 -3.88 -4.54 -3.12
C LEU A 2 -2.77 -3.62 -3.62
N GLU A 3 -3.07 -2.74 -4.55
CA GLU A 3 -2.15 -1.71 -5.03
C GLU A 3 -2.74 -0.34 -4.72
N LEU A 4 -1.96 0.49 -4.06
CA LEU A 4 -2.37 1.82 -3.63
C LEU A 4 -1.50 2.87 -4.33
N ASP A 5 -2.13 3.66 -5.18
CA ASP A 5 -1.48 4.76 -5.89
C ASP A 5 -1.64 6.02 -5.04
N VAL A 6 -0.54 6.57 -4.57
CA VAL A 6 -0.55 7.69 -3.63
C VAL A 6 0.22 8.89 -4.18
N LEU A 7 -0.29 10.06 -3.84
CA LEU A 7 0.38 11.35 -4.06
C LEU A 7 0.90 11.83 -2.72
N LEU A 8 2.19 12.21 -2.68
CA LEU A 8 2.76 12.87 -1.51
C LEU A 8 2.37 14.34 -1.55
N VAL A 9 1.66 14.80 -0.52
CA VAL A 9 1.24 16.19 -0.44
C VAL A 9 2.40 17.06 0.04
N GLY A 10 2.38 18.34 -0.32
CA GLY A 10 3.43 19.27 0.06
C GLY A 10 4.63 19.27 -0.88
N ALA A 11 5.67 19.97 -0.50
CA ALA A 11 6.87 20.14 -1.30
C ALA A 11 7.86 19.01 -0.99
N VAL A 12 7.83 17.96 -1.82
CA VAL A 12 8.78 16.84 -1.74
C VAL A 12 9.77 17.03 -2.87
N ASP A 13 10.99 17.41 -2.54
CA ASP A 13 12.01 17.85 -3.48
C ASP A 13 13.19 16.88 -3.66
N SER A 14 13.15 15.74 -2.99
CA SER A 14 14.21 14.73 -3.08
C SER A 14 13.68 13.33 -2.80
N LEU A 15 14.42 12.32 -3.29
CA LEU A 15 14.13 10.91 -2.98
C LEU A 15 14.32 10.61 -1.50
N LYS A 16 15.28 11.28 -0.86
CA LYS A 16 15.48 11.13 0.58
C LYS A 16 14.25 11.59 1.37
N HIS A 17 13.67 12.72 0.99
CA HIS A 17 12.47 13.25 1.61
C HIS A 17 11.28 12.30 1.37
N LYS A 18 11.12 11.81 0.13
CA LYS A 18 10.09 10.82 -0.20
C LYS A 18 10.20 9.59 0.68
N ARG A 19 11.41 9.03 0.84
CA ARG A 19 11.64 7.85 1.68
C ARG A 19 11.30 8.10 3.14
N ALA A 20 11.61 9.29 3.64
CA ALA A 20 11.29 9.66 5.02
C ALA A 20 9.78 9.66 5.29
N ILE A 21 8.96 9.89 4.26
CA ILE A 21 7.50 9.84 4.35
C ILE A 21 6.98 8.43 4.15
N ILE A 22 7.45 7.72 3.13
CA ILE A 22 6.91 6.42 2.72
C ILE A 22 7.32 5.28 3.65
N ARG A 23 8.57 5.24 4.12
CA ARG A 23 9.05 4.13 4.96
C ARG A 23 8.25 3.93 6.25
N PRO A 24 7.88 4.97 7.00
CA PRO A 24 7.03 4.78 8.18
C PRO A 24 5.63 4.23 7.83
N VAL A 25 5.08 4.61 6.69
CA VAL A 25 3.79 4.09 6.21
C VAL A 25 3.89 2.59 5.95
N ILE A 26 4.93 2.17 5.22
CA ILE A 26 5.19 0.75 4.95
C ILE A 26 5.38 -0.03 6.26
N ALA A 27 6.13 0.53 7.20
CA ALA A 27 6.34 -0.11 8.50
C ALA A 27 5.03 -0.31 9.27
N ARG A 28 4.13 0.66 9.22
CA ARG A 28 2.80 0.54 9.85
C ARG A 28 1.95 -0.54 9.18
N LEU A 29 1.98 -0.62 7.85
CA LEU A 29 1.25 -1.67 7.12
C LEU A 29 1.76 -3.06 7.46
N ARG A 30 3.07 -3.22 7.61
CA ARG A 30 3.66 -4.53 7.96
C ARG A 30 3.20 -5.05 9.32
N ARG A 31 2.73 -4.18 10.20
CA ARG A 31 2.16 -4.59 11.50
C ARG A 31 0.88 -5.40 11.36
N PHE A 32 0.23 -5.36 10.20
CA PHE A 32 -0.94 -6.20 9.91
C PHE A 32 -0.56 -7.60 9.43
N GLU A 33 0.72 -7.96 9.49
CA GLU A 33 1.23 -9.26 9.05
C GLU A 33 0.98 -9.51 7.56
N VAL A 34 1.19 -8.49 6.76
CA VAL A 34 1.10 -8.54 5.30
C VAL A 34 2.46 -8.25 4.69
N SER A 35 2.66 -8.71 3.45
CA SER A 35 3.85 -8.34 2.68
C SER A 35 3.61 -7.00 2.01
N VAL A 36 4.56 -6.07 2.13
CA VAL A 36 4.43 -4.74 1.58
C VAL A 36 5.67 -4.40 0.76
N THR A 37 5.46 -3.83 -0.40
CA THR A 37 6.54 -3.33 -1.25
C THR A 37 6.18 -1.98 -1.85
N GLU A 38 7.20 -1.18 -2.13
CA GLU A 38 7.04 0.04 -2.91
C GLU A 38 7.35 -0.28 -4.37
N GLY A 39 6.43 0.05 -5.26
CA GLY A 39 6.58 -0.08 -6.70
C GLY A 39 6.49 1.28 -7.39
N GLY A 40 6.26 1.25 -8.71
CA GLY A 40 6.15 2.45 -9.52
C GLY A 40 7.51 3.02 -9.90
N ASP A 41 7.51 4.26 -10.36
CA ASP A 41 8.73 4.94 -10.78
C ASP A 41 9.44 5.55 -9.56
N PRO A 42 10.62 5.03 -9.16
CA PRO A 42 11.32 5.51 -7.98
C PRO A 42 11.83 6.95 -8.14
N ASP A 43 11.95 7.44 -9.36
CA ASP A 43 12.44 8.80 -9.62
C ASP A 43 11.37 9.88 -9.48
N ARG A 44 10.11 9.49 -9.33
CA ARG A 44 9.02 10.44 -9.10
C ARG A 44 8.92 10.78 -7.62
N HIS A 45 9.23 12.02 -7.27
CA HIS A 45 9.30 12.44 -5.87
C HIS A 45 7.94 12.51 -5.16
N ARG A 46 6.87 12.74 -5.90
CA ARG A 46 5.53 12.97 -5.32
C ARG A 46 4.54 11.86 -5.59
N ARG A 47 4.97 10.78 -6.22
CA ARG A 47 4.11 9.61 -6.50
C ARG A 47 4.78 8.35 -5.97
N ALA A 48 3.97 7.46 -5.44
CA ALA A 48 4.41 6.13 -5.04
C ALA A 48 3.29 5.12 -5.26
N LEU A 49 3.68 3.90 -5.55
CA LEU A 49 2.77 2.76 -5.61
C LEU A 49 3.12 1.83 -4.46
N ILE A 50 2.17 1.57 -3.59
CA ILE A 50 2.36 0.67 -2.45
C ILE A 50 1.62 -0.62 -2.75
N GLY A 51 2.36 -1.72 -2.86
CA GLY A 51 1.80 -3.05 -3.09
C GLY A 51 1.67 -3.82 -1.78
N VAL A 52 0.52 -4.42 -1.56
CA VAL A 52 0.24 -5.27 -0.40
C VAL A 52 -0.19 -6.64 -0.88
N ALA A 53 0.46 -7.66 -0.37
CA ALA A 53 0.11 -9.05 -0.67
C ALA A 53 -0.12 -9.82 0.64
N VAL A 54 -1.15 -10.65 0.64
CA VAL A 54 -1.47 -11.49 1.78
C VAL A 54 -2.10 -12.79 1.29
N ILE A 55 -1.78 -13.87 1.97
CA ILE A 55 -2.39 -15.18 1.76
C ILE A 55 -3.15 -15.53 3.04
N SER A 56 -4.40 -15.94 2.89
CA SER A 56 -5.23 -16.36 4.00
C SER A 56 -6.10 -17.57 3.59
N GLY A 57 -6.29 -18.48 4.49
CA GLY A 57 -7.24 -19.60 4.31
C GLY A 57 -8.69 -19.18 4.46
N GLU A 58 -8.94 -17.95 4.88
CA GLU A 58 -10.29 -17.44 5.14
C GLU A 58 -10.51 -16.13 4.36
N HIS A 59 -11.48 -16.18 3.43
CA HIS A 59 -11.77 -15.05 2.55
C HIS A 59 -12.19 -13.79 3.33
N HIS A 60 -13.03 -13.94 4.34
CA HIS A 60 -13.51 -12.81 5.14
C HIS A 60 -12.35 -12.09 5.84
N HIS A 61 -11.44 -12.86 6.41
CA HIS A 61 -10.25 -12.33 7.08
C HIS A 61 -9.34 -11.57 6.08
N LEU A 62 -9.19 -12.12 4.89
CA LEU A 62 -8.43 -11.49 3.80
C LEU A 62 -9.02 -10.12 3.43
N VAL A 63 -10.32 -10.05 3.25
CA VAL A 63 -11.02 -8.79 2.93
C VAL A 63 -10.83 -7.77 4.05
N GLU A 64 -10.96 -8.18 5.31
CA GLU A 64 -10.72 -7.29 6.45
C GLU A 64 -9.31 -6.72 6.48
N LEU A 65 -8.30 -7.57 6.23
CA LEU A 65 -6.90 -7.12 6.21
C LEU A 65 -6.67 -6.09 5.11
N LEU A 66 -7.17 -6.34 3.91
CA LEU A 66 -7.03 -5.41 2.80
C LEU A 66 -7.76 -4.09 3.07
N ASP A 67 -8.94 -4.14 3.69
CA ASP A 67 -9.68 -2.96 4.10
C ASP A 67 -8.90 -2.13 5.12
N ARG A 68 -8.26 -2.78 6.08
CA ARG A 68 -7.44 -2.10 7.09
C ARG A 68 -6.22 -1.41 6.46
N CYS A 69 -5.57 -2.09 5.53
CA CYS A 69 -4.42 -1.52 4.83
C CYS A 69 -4.81 -0.29 4.02
N GLU A 70 -5.91 -0.36 3.29
CA GLU A 70 -6.39 0.77 2.52
C GLU A 70 -6.76 1.96 3.41
N ARG A 71 -7.49 1.72 4.49
CA ARG A 71 -7.84 2.77 5.45
C ARG A 71 -6.64 3.40 6.12
N GLN A 72 -5.62 2.58 6.44
CA GLN A 72 -4.39 3.07 7.05
C GLN A 72 -3.70 4.08 6.14
N VAL A 73 -3.59 3.76 4.85
CA VAL A 73 -2.95 4.65 3.88
C VAL A 73 -3.83 5.89 3.63
N ALA A 74 -5.14 5.73 3.50
CA ALA A 74 -6.06 6.84 3.30
C ALA A 74 -6.06 7.84 4.47
N ALA A 75 -5.71 7.39 5.66
CA ALA A 75 -5.66 8.22 6.87
C ALA A 75 -4.32 8.93 7.06
N GLU A 76 -3.29 8.64 6.25
CA GLU A 76 -1.98 9.25 6.38
C GLU A 76 -2.03 10.72 5.94
N PRO A 77 -1.69 11.68 6.84
CA PRO A 77 -1.85 13.11 6.51
C PRO A 77 -0.91 13.61 5.42
N GLU A 78 0.20 12.93 5.20
CA GLU A 78 1.19 13.31 4.17
C GLU A 78 0.92 12.67 2.82
N LEU A 79 -0.12 11.84 2.72
CA LEU A 79 -0.48 11.13 1.49
C LEU A 79 -1.92 11.45 1.07
N GLU A 80 -2.12 11.46 -0.24
CA GLU A 80 -3.45 11.43 -0.83
C GLU A 80 -3.58 10.13 -1.61
N LEU A 81 -4.58 9.31 -1.26
CA LEU A 81 -4.85 8.08 -1.98
C LEU A 81 -5.60 8.42 -3.26
N LEU A 82 -4.95 8.23 -4.40
CA LEU A 82 -5.51 8.55 -5.71
C LEU A 82 -6.33 7.41 -6.29
N ALA A 83 -5.88 6.18 -6.08
CA ALA A 83 -6.54 4.99 -6.60
C ALA A 83 -6.16 3.77 -5.77
N ALA A 84 -7.06 2.81 -5.70
CA ALA A 84 -6.82 1.52 -5.07
C ALA A 84 -7.30 0.42 -6.02
N PHE A 85 -6.43 -0.54 -6.28
CA PHE A 85 -6.74 -1.70 -7.10
C PHE A 85 -6.62 -2.95 -6.24
N ARG A 86 -7.66 -3.78 -6.27
CA ARG A 86 -7.71 -4.98 -5.45
C ARG A 86 -7.97 -6.19 -6.33
N ARG A 87 -7.22 -7.26 -6.09
CA ARG A 87 -7.46 -8.56 -6.70
C ARG A 87 -7.39 -9.64 -5.64
N ILE A 88 -8.42 -10.46 -5.60
CA ILE A 88 -8.50 -11.62 -4.72
C ILE A 88 -8.65 -12.86 -5.60
N VAL A 89 -7.76 -13.83 -5.41
CA VAL A 89 -7.74 -15.07 -6.18
C VAL A 89 -7.95 -16.23 -5.21
N SER A 90 -8.92 -17.08 -5.48
CA SER A 90 -9.15 -18.29 -4.68
C SER A 90 -8.22 -19.41 -5.12
N THR A 91 -8.01 -20.40 -4.24
CA THR A 91 -7.22 -21.59 -4.57
C THR A 91 -7.80 -22.37 -5.73
N ASP A 92 -9.12 -22.33 -5.93
CA ASP A 92 -9.78 -22.99 -7.05
C ASP A 92 -9.37 -22.39 -8.39
N GLU A 93 -9.06 -21.10 -8.44
CA GLU A 93 -8.58 -20.42 -9.63
C GLU A 93 -7.11 -20.74 -9.94
N LEU A 94 -6.37 -21.20 -8.94
CA LEU A 94 -4.95 -21.53 -9.07
C LEU A 94 -4.71 -23.00 -9.43
N ALA A 95 -5.71 -23.81 -9.25
CA ALA A 95 -5.61 -25.26 -9.50
C ALA A 95 -5.64 -25.63 -10.99
#